data_e9163513696a83da284fb74eed5c6e04
#
_entry.id   e9163513696a83da284fb74eed5c6e04
#
_cell.length_a   1.000
_cell.length_b   1.000
_cell.length_c   1.000
_cell.angle_alpha   90.00
_cell.angle_beta   90.00
_cell.angle_gamma   90.00
#
_symmetry.space_group_name_H-M   'P 1'
#
loop_
_entity.id
_entity.type
_entity.pdbx_description
1 polymer ?
#
loop_
_entity_poly.entity_id
_entity_poly.type
_entity_poly.pdbx_seq_one_letter_code
_entity_poly.pdbx_strand_id
1 'polypeptide(L)'
;MRLPWDSKNRMPSKAKGMAERPRSADLYHTYYWTRLSKAFRKENPLCAMCLKEGRYVPAEVVDHITPYPICGDGGFFDRDNLQSLCQRHNIEKGNQDKKKIQQWRNEHENR
;
A
#
# COMPACT_ATOMS: atom_id res chain seq x y z
N MET A 1 -10.14 6.83 21.31
CA MET A 1 -9.27 5.66 21.27
C MET A 1 -7.97 5.98 20.57
N ARG A 2 -6.88 5.50 21.12
CA ARG A 2 -5.57 5.78 20.56
C ARG A 2 -5.28 4.83 19.39
N LEU A 3 -4.80 5.38 18.28
CA LEU A 3 -4.43 4.58 17.14
C LEU A 3 -3.10 3.88 17.40
N PRO A 4 -2.87 2.70 16.80
CA PRO A 4 -1.65 1.92 17.06
C PRO A 4 -0.35 2.68 16.80
N TRP A 5 -0.36 3.63 15.86
CA TRP A 5 0.84 4.36 15.50
C TRP A 5 1.05 5.64 16.31
N ASP A 6 0.17 5.91 17.27
CA ASP A 6 0.24 7.17 18.03
C ASP A 6 1.36 7.21 19.04
N SER A 7 1.73 6.09 19.63
CA SER A 7 2.63 6.14 20.77
C SER A 7 4.07 5.82 20.41
N LYS A 8 4.29 4.76 19.65
CA LYS A 8 5.66 4.31 19.40
C LYS A 8 6.05 4.33 17.95
N ASN A 9 5.14 3.94 17.08
CA ASN A 9 5.42 3.82 15.66
C ASN A 9 4.57 4.78 14.90
N ARG A 10 4.86 6.06 15.08
CA ARG A 10 4.16 7.08 14.34
C ARG A 10 4.53 7.01 12.88
N MET A 11 3.63 7.50 12.05
CA MET A 11 3.97 7.72 10.67
C MET A 11 5.11 8.72 10.59
N PRO A 12 6.03 8.54 9.63
CA PRO A 12 7.08 9.53 9.44
C PRO A 12 6.50 10.92 9.29
N SER A 13 7.12 11.87 9.96
CA SER A 13 6.56 13.20 10.09
C SER A 13 7.37 14.21 9.29
N LYS A 14 6.68 15.16 8.71
CA LYS A 14 7.33 16.30 8.09
C LYS A 14 7.83 17.29 9.12
N ALA A 15 7.44 17.11 10.36
CA ALA A 15 7.77 18.05 11.43
C ALA A 15 9.25 18.12 11.73
N LYS A 16 10.03 17.21 11.23
CA LYS A 16 11.48 17.24 11.43
C LYS A 16 12.18 18.20 10.49
N GLY A 17 11.45 19.11 9.91
CA GLY A 17 12.03 20.09 9.02
C GLY A 17 12.22 19.60 7.60
N MET A 18 11.79 18.41 7.34
CA MET A 18 11.90 17.83 6.00
C MET A 18 10.72 18.27 5.16
N ALA A 19 10.99 18.85 4.03
CA ALA A 19 9.94 19.21 3.09
C ALA A 19 9.45 18.02 2.31
N GLU A 20 10.24 16.95 2.28
CA GLU A 20 9.93 15.78 1.46
C GLU A 20 8.94 14.84 2.13
N ARG A 21 8.14 14.19 1.32
CA ARG A 21 7.26 13.14 1.80
C ARG A 21 8.08 11.92 2.15
N PRO A 22 7.66 11.15 3.16
CA PRO A 22 8.34 9.88 3.45
C PRO A 22 8.21 8.94 2.26
N ARG A 23 9.25 8.14 2.05
CA ARG A 23 9.19 7.12 1.02
C ARG A 23 8.27 6.00 1.47
N SER A 24 7.66 5.31 0.51
CA SER A 24 6.74 4.22 0.85
C SER A 24 7.40 3.16 1.72
N ALA A 25 8.71 2.91 1.53
CA ALA A 25 9.42 1.94 2.35
C ALA A 25 9.35 2.29 3.84
N ASP A 26 9.39 3.60 4.15
CA ASP A 26 9.32 4.04 5.54
C ASP A 26 7.96 3.74 6.15
N LEU A 27 6.90 3.89 5.35
CA LEU A 27 5.55 3.63 5.82
C LEU A 27 5.30 2.15 6.05
N TYR A 28 5.89 1.29 5.22
CA TYR A 28 5.77 -0.16 5.40
C TYR A 28 6.42 -0.64 6.69
N HIS A 29 7.37 0.10 7.22
CA HIS A 29 8.05 -0.28 8.45
C HIS A 29 7.37 0.23 9.70
N THR A 30 6.24 0.93 9.58
CA THR A 30 5.54 1.42 10.75
C THR A 30 4.77 0.30 11.43
N TYR A 31 4.61 0.44 12.73
CA TYR A 31 3.79 -0.47 13.52
C TYR A 31 2.34 -0.48 13.02
N TYR A 32 1.85 0.69 12.65
CA TYR A 32 0.48 0.81 12.15
C TYR A 32 0.26 -0.02 10.89
N TRP A 33 1.20 0.05 9.95
CA TRP A 33 1.08 -0.75 8.73
C TRP A 33 1.11 -2.24 9.02
N THR A 34 2.00 -2.66 9.91
CA THR A 34 2.10 -4.07 10.29
C THR A 34 0.77 -4.59 10.81
N ARG A 35 0.13 -3.82 11.70
CA ARG A 35 -1.15 -4.21 12.26
C ARG A 35 -2.26 -4.17 11.22
N LEU A 36 -2.30 -3.11 10.42
CA LEU A 36 -3.33 -2.95 9.42
C LEU A 36 -3.27 -4.04 8.35
N SER A 37 -2.09 -4.31 7.82
CA SER A 37 -1.94 -5.29 6.75
C SER A 37 -2.25 -6.70 7.25
N LYS A 38 -1.85 -7.00 8.48
CA LYS A 38 -2.13 -8.31 9.06
C LYS A 38 -3.62 -8.51 9.27
N ALA A 39 -4.30 -7.49 9.81
CA ALA A 39 -5.73 -7.55 10.02
C ALA A 39 -6.49 -7.66 8.70
N PHE A 40 -6.06 -6.88 7.71
CA PHE A 40 -6.69 -6.89 6.40
C PHE A 40 -6.58 -8.28 5.75
N ARG A 41 -5.39 -8.88 5.80
CA ARG A 41 -5.18 -10.19 5.20
C ARG A 41 -5.95 -11.28 5.93
N LYS A 42 -6.13 -11.12 7.25
CA LYS A 42 -6.93 -12.06 8.01
C LYS A 42 -8.40 -12.01 7.59
N GLU A 43 -8.90 -10.82 7.31
CA GLU A 43 -10.27 -10.65 6.83
C GLU A 43 -10.43 -11.00 5.37
N ASN A 44 -9.35 -10.89 4.59
CA ASN A 44 -9.34 -11.16 3.16
C ASN A 44 -8.20 -12.14 2.86
N PRO A 45 -8.39 -13.41 3.20
CA PRO A 45 -7.28 -14.38 3.14
C PRO A 45 -6.95 -14.89 1.75
N LEU A 46 -7.80 -14.63 0.76
CA LEU A 46 -7.60 -15.13 -0.59
C LEU A 46 -7.15 -14.02 -1.53
N CYS A 47 -6.35 -14.38 -2.52
CA CYS A 47 -5.89 -13.43 -3.53
C CYS A 47 -7.07 -12.88 -4.30
N ALA A 48 -7.22 -11.56 -4.30
CA ALA A 48 -8.34 -10.89 -4.97
C ALA A 48 -8.35 -11.15 -6.46
N MET A 49 -7.17 -11.19 -7.09
CA MET A 49 -7.06 -11.40 -8.52
C MET A 49 -7.35 -12.85 -8.90
N CYS A 50 -6.90 -13.80 -8.08
CA CYS A 50 -7.24 -15.20 -8.31
C CYS A 50 -8.75 -15.43 -8.18
N LEU A 51 -9.38 -14.75 -7.23
CA LEU A 51 -10.83 -14.85 -7.09
C LEU A 51 -11.55 -14.41 -8.35
N LYS A 52 -11.06 -13.35 -8.99
CA LYS A 52 -11.65 -12.89 -10.25
C LYS A 52 -11.49 -13.92 -11.36
N GLU A 53 -10.46 -14.74 -11.25
CA GLU A 53 -10.22 -15.83 -12.20
C GLU A 53 -10.96 -17.10 -11.82
N GLY A 54 -11.73 -17.08 -10.74
CA GLY A 54 -12.47 -18.25 -10.27
C GLY A 54 -11.63 -19.23 -9.48
N ARG A 55 -10.48 -18.79 -8.94
CA ARG A 55 -9.58 -19.64 -8.20
C ARG A 55 -9.44 -19.19 -6.76
N TYR A 56 -9.30 -20.15 -5.87
CA TYR A 56 -9.19 -19.88 -4.43
C TYR A 56 -7.73 -20.10 -4.00
N VAL A 57 -6.94 -19.06 -4.07
CA VAL A 57 -5.51 -19.12 -3.77
C VAL A 57 -5.22 -18.23 -2.56
N PRO A 58 -4.54 -18.74 -1.53
CA PRO A 58 -4.22 -17.92 -0.36
C PRO A 58 -3.38 -16.71 -0.74
N ALA A 59 -3.71 -15.58 -0.13
CA ALA A 59 -2.91 -14.38 -0.32
C ALA A 59 -1.67 -14.43 0.55
N GLU A 60 -0.60 -13.81 0.07
CA GLU A 60 0.66 -13.76 0.80
C GLU A 60 1.04 -12.35 1.18
N VAL A 61 0.50 -11.35 0.48
CA VAL A 61 0.84 -9.95 0.72
C VAL A 61 -0.40 -9.08 0.63
N VAL A 62 -0.32 -7.88 1.17
CA VAL A 62 -1.33 -6.85 1.00
C VAL A 62 -0.75 -5.78 0.11
N ASP A 63 -1.49 -5.42 -0.92
CA ASP A 63 -1.06 -4.49 -1.96
C ASP A 63 -1.98 -3.27 -1.99
N HIS A 64 -1.47 -2.18 -2.55
CA HIS A 64 -2.25 -0.97 -2.77
C HIS A 64 -2.81 -0.98 -4.18
N ILE A 65 -4.13 -0.86 -4.29
CA ILE A 65 -4.79 -0.83 -5.60
C ILE A 65 -4.24 0.34 -6.40
N THR A 66 -4.18 1.53 -5.80
CA THR A 66 -3.49 2.68 -6.38
C THR A 66 -2.17 2.84 -5.65
N PRO A 67 -1.03 2.81 -6.36
CA PRO A 67 0.28 2.82 -5.70
C PRO A 67 0.59 4.15 -5.01
N TYR A 68 1.48 4.09 -4.03
CA TYR A 68 1.77 5.20 -3.12
C TYR A 68 2.10 6.53 -3.79
N PRO A 69 2.96 6.59 -4.81
CA PRO A 69 3.26 7.89 -5.42
C PRO A 69 2.01 8.61 -5.91
N ILE A 70 0.96 7.87 -6.22
CA ILE A 70 -0.28 8.45 -6.72
C ILE A 70 -1.27 8.68 -5.58
N CYS A 71 -1.46 7.69 -4.71
CA CYS A 71 -2.48 7.80 -3.67
C CYS A 71 -2.06 8.60 -2.46
N GLY A 72 -0.76 8.74 -2.22
CA GLY A 72 -0.26 9.47 -1.07
C GLY A 72 -0.47 8.77 0.25
N ASP A 73 -0.20 9.50 1.33
CA ASP A 73 -0.26 8.92 2.68
C ASP A 73 -1.68 8.48 3.05
N GLY A 74 -2.68 9.27 2.66
CA GLY A 74 -4.06 8.93 2.95
C GLY A 74 -4.48 7.62 2.30
N GLY A 75 -4.07 7.44 1.04
CA GLY A 75 -4.38 6.20 0.34
C GLY A 75 -3.57 5.01 0.81
N PHE A 76 -2.37 5.28 1.38
CA PHE A 76 -1.52 4.20 1.88
C PHE A 76 -2.20 3.40 2.99
N PHE A 77 -2.91 4.07 3.87
CA PHE A 77 -3.56 3.43 5.01
C PHE A 77 -5.07 3.26 4.84
N ASP A 78 -5.57 3.54 3.66
CA ASP A 78 -7.00 3.43 3.38
C ASP A 78 -7.35 1.99 3.02
N ARG A 79 -8.19 1.36 3.83
CA ARG A 79 -8.58 -0.04 3.61
C ARG A 79 -9.24 -0.24 2.25
N ASP A 80 -9.93 0.77 1.75
CA ASP A 80 -10.58 0.69 0.45
C ASP A 80 -9.57 0.68 -0.70
N ASN A 81 -8.33 1.07 -0.42
CA ASN A 81 -7.24 1.04 -1.40
C ASN A 81 -6.34 -0.18 -1.23
N LEU A 82 -6.74 -1.15 -0.41
CA LEU A 82 -5.94 -2.35 -0.17
C LEU A 82 -6.56 -3.56 -0.83
N GLN A 83 -5.71 -4.52 -1.17
CA GLN A 83 -6.16 -5.81 -1.65
C GLN A 83 -5.14 -6.88 -1.26
N SER A 84 -5.64 -8.10 -1.04
CA SER A 84 -4.77 -9.23 -0.75
C SER A 84 -4.38 -9.91 -2.04
N LEU A 85 -3.11 -10.23 -2.21
CA LEU A 85 -2.61 -10.85 -3.43
C LEU A 85 -1.68 -12.02 -3.13
N CYS A 86 -1.68 -13.01 -4.01
CA CYS A 86 -0.64 -14.03 -4.01
C CYS A 86 0.62 -13.44 -4.63
N GLN A 87 1.74 -14.14 -4.48
CA GLN A 87 3.03 -13.63 -4.93
C GLN A 87 3.04 -13.37 -6.43
N ARG A 88 2.47 -14.27 -7.22
CA ARG A 88 2.44 -14.10 -8.67
C ARG A 88 1.73 -12.82 -9.08
N HIS A 89 0.54 -12.59 -8.54
CA HIS A 89 -0.22 -11.39 -8.88
C HIS A 89 0.41 -10.14 -8.31
N ASN A 90 1.09 -10.26 -7.16
CA ASN A 90 1.80 -9.13 -6.59
C ASN A 90 2.92 -8.66 -7.53
N ILE A 91 3.66 -9.60 -8.13
CA ILE A 91 4.72 -9.28 -9.07
C ILE A 91 4.15 -8.65 -10.33
N GLU A 92 3.09 -9.23 -10.89
CA GLU A 92 2.44 -8.68 -12.09
C GLU A 92 1.92 -7.28 -11.84
N LYS A 93 1.28 -7.08 -10.69
CA LYS A 93 0.76 -5.78 -10.31
C LYS A 93 1.87 -4.76 -10.17
N GLY A 94 3.01 -5.17 -9.59
CA GLY A 94 4.16 -4.29 -9.44
C GLY A 94 4.66 -3.77 -10.78
N ASN A 95 4.69 -4.64 -11.79
CA ASN A 95 5.11 -4.23 -13.13
C ASN A 95 4.11 -3.26 -13.75
N GLN A 96 2.83 -3.50 -13.55
CA GLN A 96 1.79 -2.58 -14.02
C GLN A 96 1.86 -1.24 -13.31
N ASP A 97 2.14 -1.26 -12.02
CA ASP A 97 2.24 -0.04 -11.22
C ASP A 97 3.40 0.83 -11.68
N LYS A 98 4.52 0.22 -12.08
CA LYS A 98 5.65 1.00 -12.58
C LYS A 98 5.27 1.84 -13.78
N LYS A 99 4.51 1.25 -14.70
CA LYS A 99 4.04 1.95 -15.88
C LYS A 99 3.05 3.05 -15.51
N LYS A 100 2.15 2.74 -14.60
CA LYS A 100 1.14 3.70 -14.15
C LYS A 100 1.78 4.89 -13.46
N ILE A 101 2.76 4.64 -12.61
CA ILE A 101 3.48 5.69 -11.90
C ILE A 101 4.25 6.56 -12.90
N GLN A 102 4.91 5.94 -13.86
CA GLN A 102 5.67 6.71 -14.87
C GLN A 102 4.75 7.61 -15.68
N GLN A 103 3.61 7.07 -16.09
CA GLN A 103 2.63 7.87 -16.84
C GLN A 103 2.11 9.02 -15.99
N TRP A 104 1.79 8.74 -14.73
CA TRP A 104 1.31 9.76 -13.81
C TRP A 104 2.34 10.88 -13.64
N ARG A 105 3.61 10.51 -13.48
CA ARG A 105 4.68 11.49 -13.35
C ARG A 105 4.82 12.35 -14.58
N ASN A 106 4.75 11.72 -15.74
CA ASN A 106 4.83 12.48 -17.01
C ASN A 106 3.73 13.51 -17.12
N GLU A 107 2.53 13.15 -16.68
CA GLU A 107 1.39 14.07 -16.72
C GLU A 107 1.50 15.20 -15.73
N HIS A 108 2.17 14.97 -14.60
CA HIS A 108 2.22 15.96 -13.51
C HIS A 108 3.52 16.74 -13.46
N GLU A 109 4.58 16.23 -14.06
CA GLU A 109 5.88 16.90 -14.02
C GLU A 109 6.14 17.78 -15.23
N ASN A 110 5.40 17.60 -16.29
CA ASN A 110 5.58 18.33 -17.53
C ASN A 110 4.72 19.59 -17.62
N ARG A 111 4.50 20.22 -16.50
CA ARG A 111 3.68 21.43 -16.46
C ARG A 111 4.50 22.69 -16.34
#